data_6bd9ea36c795eb75c5eb13ca5d724796
#
_entry.id   6bd9ea36c795eb75c5eb13ca5d724796
#
_cell.length_a   1.000
_cell.length_b   1.000
_cell.length_c   1.000
_cell.angle_alpha   90.00
_cell.angle_beta   90.00
_cell.angle_gamma   90.00
#
_symmetry.space_group_name_H-M   'P 1'
#
loop_
_entity.id
_entity.type
_entity.pdbx_description
1 polymer ?
#
loop_
_entity_poly.entity_id
_entity_poly.type
_entity_poly.pdbx_seq_one_letter_code
_entity_poly.pdbx_strand_id
1 'polypeptide(L)'
;MNARTLTDFATLDTPLNNQLEAIGISVAMGDKTLLQPTTCAFKAGQVTAILGPNGAGKSTLMSVLTGQRLPDRGRVQFHGQDLKDCAPAEMAKMRAFVAQETQVAFDFTVREVVELGRYPHRRQPSAQEANIPTLAMQSTHVDGFAARPLNTLSGGEKARAHLARALAQVWEGAVSSRKRWLLLDEPTAALDLQHQHRMLQLARTWAQSQGIGVVAVLHDLNLALRYSDTALVLADGQLLAHGKTSDVLSPERIARVWGVTAHPIHRNGFLQYVFEPTI
;
A
#
# COMPACT_ATOMS: atom_id res chain seq x y z
N MET A 1 -52.59 21.52 -0.17
CA MET A 1 -51.70 21.95 0.94
C MET A 1 -50.43 21.12 0.87
N ASN A 2 -49.31 21.83 0.71
CA ASN A 2 -48.03 21.37 0.33
C ASN A 2 -47.31 20.53 1.39
N ALA A 3 -46.63 19.46 0.97
CA ALA A 3 -45.47 18.92 1.66
C ALA A 3 -44.32 18.83 0.68
N ARG A 4 -43.46 19.82 0.72
CA ARG A 4 -42.14 19.80 0.07
C ARG A 4 -41.19 19.00 0.96
N THR A 5 -40.67 17.92 0.45
CA THR A 5 -39.47 17.26 0.98
C THR A 5 -38.28 17.71 0.13
N LEU A 6 -37.59 18.71 0.63
CA LEU A 6 -36.30 19.15 0.10
C LEU A 6 -35.23 18.21 0.68
N THR A 7 -34.69 17.38 -0.17
CA THR A 7 -33.41 16.72 0.08
C THR A 7 -32.34 17.73 -0.29
N ASP A 8 -31.83 18.47 0.68
CA ASP A 8 -30.60 19.26 0.55
C ASP A 8 -29.43 18.33 0.41
N PHE A 9 -29.04 18.03 -0.83
CA PHE A 9 -27.68 17.61 -1.14
C PHE A 9 -26.82 18.88 -1.11
N ALA A 10 -26.23 19.15 0.05
CA ALA A 10 -25.11 20.06 0.14
C ALA A 10 -24.03 19.59 -0.83
N THR A 11 -23.85 20.32 -1.91
CA THR A 11 -22.66 20.26 -2.76
C THR A 11 -21.48 20.69 -1.90
N LEU A 12 -20.83 19.72 -1.26
CA LEU A 12 -19.52 19.92 -0.67
C LEU A 12 -18.57 20.25 -1.82
N ASP A 13 -18.09 21.48 -1.85
CA ASP A 13 -16.85 21.86 -2.51
C ASP A 13 -15.74 20.96 -1.96
N THR A 14 -15.59 19.77 -2.51
CA THR A 14 -14.55 18.83 -2.11
C THR A 14 -13.30 19.23 -2.86
N PRO A 15 -12.24 19.70 -2.18
CA PRO A 15 -10.94 19.86 -2.82
C PRO A 15 -10.58 18.52 -3.44
N LEU A 16 -10.02 18.53 -4.65
CA LEU A 16 -9.61 17.38 -5.49
C LEU A 16 -9.46 16.12 -4.66
N ASN A 17 -10.36 15.14 -4.86
CA ASN A 17 -10.45 13.96 -4.03
C ASN A 17 -9.12 13.18 -4.07
N ASN A 18 -8.21 13.45 -3.12
CA ASN A 18 -6.89 12.86 -3.01
C ASN A 18 -6.96 11.45 -2.38
N GLN A 19 -7.92 10.66 -2.84
CA GLN A 19 -8.21 9.33 -2.31
C GLN A 19 -8.02 8.26 -3.41
N LEU A 20 -7.71 7.07 -2.94
CA LEU A 20 -7.85 5.82 -3.68
C LEU A 20 -9.05 5.09 -3.07
N GLU A 21 -10.06 4.77 -3.86
CA GLU A 21 -11.33 4.22 -3.37
C GLU A 21 -11.69 2.93 -4.12
N ALA A 22 -12.08 1.93 -3.38
CA ALA A 22 -12.76 0.74 -3.90
C ALA A 22 -14.25 0.85 -3.55
N ILE A 23 -15.13 0.78 -4.55
CA ILE A 23 -16.57 0.99 -4.39
C ILE A 23 -17.32 -0.25 -4.84
N GLY A 24 -17.82 -1.03 -3.89
CA GLY A 24 -18.62 -2.22 -4.12
C GLY A 24 -17.89 -3.30 -4.95
N ILE A 25 -16.54 -3.33 -4.89
CA ILE A 25 -15.75 -4.28 -5.67
C ILE A 25 -15.95 -5.70 -5.18
N SER A 26 -16.12 -6.64 -6.09
CA SER A 26 -16.11 -8.08 -5.82
C SER A 26 -15.27 -8.82 -6.84
N VAL A 27 -14.72 -9.97 -6.43
CA VAL A 27 -13.86 -10.80 -7.26
C VAL A 27 -14.19 -12.26 -7.02
N ALA A 28 -14.43 -13.00 -8.11
CA ALA A 28 -14.63 -14.45 -8.12
C ALA A 28 -13.62 -15.14 -9.04
N MET A 29 -13.44 -16.43 -8.84
CA MET A 29 -12.67 -17.31 -9.72
C MET A 29 -13.41 -18.65 -9.82
N GLY A 30 -14.09 -18.87 -10.93
CA GLY A 30 -15.08 -19.95 -11.05
C GLY A 30 -16.20 -19.75 -10.01
N ASP A 31 -16.52 -20.80 -9.27
CA ASP A 31 -17.56 -20.75 -8.22
C ASP A 31 -17.06 -20.17 -6.89
N LYS A 32 -15.76 -19.89 -6.77
CA LYS A 32 -15.16 -19.36 -5.52
C LYS A 32 -15.13 -17.85 -5.51
N THR A 33 -15.82 -17.24 -4.55
CA THR A 33 -15.67 -15.81 -4.25
C THR A 33 -14.36 -15.58 -3.50
N LEU A 34 -13.46 -14.76 -4.09
CA LEU A 34 -12.18 -14.38 -3.50
C LEU A 34 -12.28 -13.09 -2.69
N LEU A 35 -13.17 -12.19 -3.10
CA LEU A 35 -13.47 -10.94 -2.41
C LEU A 35 -14.96 -10.65 -2.56
N GLN A 36 -15.66 -10.54 -1.44
CA GLN A 36 -17.06 -10.17 -1.38
C GLN A 36 -17.22 -8.66 -1.62
N PRO A 37 -18.44 -8.15 -1.92
CA PRO A 37 -18.66 -6.74 -2.18
C PRO A 37 -18.05 -5.87 -1.09
N THR A 38 -16.99 -5.14 -1.45
CA THR A 38 -16.13 -4.39 -0.53
C THR A 38 -16.10 -2.93 -0.95
N THR A 39 -16.33 -2.04 0.02
CA THR A 39 -16.17 -0.60 -0.14
C THR A 39 -15.20 -0.08 0.92
N CYS A 40 -14.11 0.55 0.48
CA CYS A 40 -13.12 1.16 1.35
C CYS A 40 -12.42 2.33 0.64
N ALA A 41 -11.90 3.27 1.45
CA ALA A 41 -11.20 4.45 0.96
C ALA A 41 -9.87 4.62 1.70
N PHE A 42 -8.83 4.98 0.95
CA PHE A 42 -7.49 5.21 1.43
C PHE A 42 -7.15 6.70 1.26
N LYS A 43 -6.52 7.31 2.26
CA LYS A 43 -6.20 8.74 2.25
C LYS A 43 -4.72 8.95 1.94
N ALA A 44 -4.43 9.92 1.07
CA ALA A 44 -3.06 10.36 0.85
C ALA A 44 -2.48 10.99 2.12
N GLY A 45 -1.17 10.83 2.32
CA GLY A 45 -0.48 11.29 3.54
C GLY A 45 -0.61 10.35 4.73
N GLN A 46 -1.26 9.20 4.56
CA GLN A 46 -1.44 8.18 5.59
C GLN A 46 -0.89 6.82 5.14
N VAL A 47 -0.53 6.01 6.12
CA VAL A 47 -0.23 4.59 5.93
C VAL A 47 -1.45 3.78 6.34
N THR A 48 -2.00 2.99 5.42
CA THR A 48 -3.08 2.04 5.69
C THR A 48 -2.55 0.61 5.60
N ALA A 49 -2.71 -0.17 6.67
CA ALA A 49 -2.40 -1.59 6.66
C ALA A 49 -3.60 -2.42 6.19
N ILE A 50 -3.38 -3.37 5.28
CA ILE A 50 -4.35 -4.44 4.96
C ILE A 50 -3.93 -5.68 5.74
N LEU A 51 -4.81 -6.17 6.61
CA LEU A 51 -4.56 -7.24 7.57
C LEU A 51 -5.59 -8.38 7.38
N GLY A 52 -5.23 -9.56 7.84
CA GLY A 52 -6.09 -10.74 7.82
C GLY A 52 -5.30 -12.03 7.69
N PRO A 53 -5.91 -13.18 7.96
CA PRO A 53 -5.26 -14.48 7.81
C PRO A 53 -4.90 -14.79 6.35
N ASN A 54 -4.16 -15.88 6.14
CA ASN A 54 -3.86 -16.35 4.79
C ASN A 54 -5.16 -16.75 4.08
N GLY A 55 -5.27 -16.40 2.80
CA GLY A 55 -6.49 -16.65 2.02
C GLY A 55 -7.63 -15.65 2.27
N ALA A 56 -7.46 -14.64 3.13
CA ALA A 56 -8.51 -13.66 3.44
C ALA A 56 -8.89 -12.72 2.29
N GLY A 57 -8.18 -12.74 1.16
CA GLY A 57 -8.45 -11.86 0.01
C GLY A 57 -7.55 -10.61 -0.07
N LYS A 58 -6.51 -10.50 0.78
CA LYS A 58 -5.61 -9.33 0.82
C LYS A 58 -4.93 -9.04 -0.52
N SER A 59 -4.25 -10.02 -1.11
CA SER A 59 -3.58 -9.86 -2.42
C SER A 59 -4.60 -9.69 -3.56
N THR A 60 -5.81 -10.25 -3.42
CA THR A 60 -6.91 -9.99 -4.37
C THR A 60 -7.33 -8.52 -4.31
N LEU A 61 -7.56 -7.96 -3.12
CA LEU A 61 -7.84 -6.53 -2.97
C LEU A 61 -6.69 -5.68 -3.52
N MET A 62 -5.44 -6.01 -3.18
CA MET A 62 -4.26 -5.31 -3.68
C MET A 62 -4.19 -5.34 -5.22
N SER A 63 -4.42 -6.49 -5.85
CA SER A 63 -4.41 -6.63 -7.32
C SER A 63 -5.47 -5.77 -8.01
N VAL A 64 -6.64 -5.59 -7.37
CA VAL A 64 -7.70 -4.70 -7.88
C VAL A 64 -7.31 -3.23 -7.68
N LEU A 65 -6.78 -2.84 -6.52
CA LEU A 65 -6.32 -1.47 -6.25
C LEU A 65 -5.16 -1.06 -7.18
N THR A 66 -4.31 -2.01 -7.53
CA THR A 66 -3.21 -1.77 -8.49
C THR A 66 -3.68 -1.77 -9.96
N GLY A 67 -4.92 -2.17 -10.25
CA GLY A 67 -5.41 -2.33 -11.62
C GLY A 67 -4.78 -3.50 -12.39
N GLN A 68 -4.06 -4.39 -11.70
CA GLN A 68 -3.56 -5.65 -12.30
C GLN A 68 -4.72 -6.61 -12.62
N ARG A 69 -5.80 -6.48 -11.85
CA ARG A 69 -7.04 -7.21 -12.05
C ARG A 69 -8.23 -6.25 -12.05
N LEU A 70 -9.13 -6.40 -13.00
CA LEU A 70 -10.42 -5.72 -12.96
C LEU A 70 -11.35 -6.47 -11.98
N PRO A 71 -12.15 -5.75 -11.18
CA PRO A 71 -13.18 -6.39 -10.36
C PRO A 71 -14.31 -6.92 -11.25
N ASP A 72 -14.98 -7.99 -10.82
CA ASP A 72 -16.15 -8.53 -11.53
C ASP A 72 -17.37 -7.59 -11.35
N ARG A 73 -17.44 -6.90 -10.21
CA ARG A 73 -18.44 -5.87 -9.92
C ARG A 73 -17.78 -4.71 -9.18
N GLY A 74 -18.43 -3.56 -9.24
CA GLY A 74 -17.93 -2.33 -8.62
C GLY A 74 -16.86 -1.66 -9.45
N ARG A 75 -16.13 -0.72 -8.84
CA ARG A 75 -15.06 0.03 -9.49
C ARG A 75 -14.01 0.52 -8.49
N VAL A 76 -12.83 0.81 -8.99
CA VAL A 76 -11.79 1.54 -8.24
C VAL A 76 -11.70 2.95 -8.79
N GLN A 77 -11.70 3.93 -7.89
CA GLN A 77 -11.49 5.33 -8.25
C GLN A 77 -10.14 5.82 -7.74
N PHE A 78 -9.46 6.55 -8.59
CA PHE A 78 -8.20 7.21 -8.29
C PHE A 78 -8.38 8.71 -8.51
N HIS A 79 -8.31 9.49 -7.45
CA HIS A 79 -8.62 10.93 -7.47
C HIS A 79 -10.01 11.24 -8.07
N GLY A 80 -11.01 10.43 -7.76
CA GLY A 80 -12.37 10.60 -8.27
C GLY A 80 -12.61 10.10 -9.70
N GLN A 81 -11.57 9.66 -10.42
CA GLN A 81 -11.67 9.08 -11.76
C GLN A 81 -11.64 7.55 -11.67
N ASP A 82 -12.47 6.86 -12.45
CA ASP A 82 -12.42 5.39 -12.53
C ASP A 82 -11.05 4.94 -13.04
N LEU A 83 -10.43 3.99 -12.34
CA LEU A 83 -9.08 3.52 -12.66
C LEU A 83 -8.95 2.95 -14.08
N LYS A 84 -10.02 2.32 -14.59
CA LYS A 84 -10.04 1.77 -15.95
C LYS A 84 -9.96 2.84 -17.05
N ASP A 85 -10.41 4.08 -16.73
CA ASP A 85 -10.43 5.21 -17.67
C ASP A 85 -9.15 6.07 -17.55
N CYS A 86 -8.26 5.74 -16.61
CA CYS A 86 -6.99 6.43 -16.45
C CYS A 86 -5.95 5.92 -17.45
N ALA A 87 -5.24 6.83 -18.11
CA ALA A 87 -4.14 6.47 -19.01
C ALA A 87 -3.01 5.76 -18.22
N PRO A 88 -2.57 4.55 -18.62
CA PRO A 88 -1.55 3.79 -17.87
C PRO A 88 -0.25 4.56 -17.64
N ALA A 89 0.18 5.39 -18.62
CA ALA A 89 1.38 6.20 -18.49
C ALA A 89 1.27 7.26 -17.39
N GLU A 90 0.10 7.88 -17.22
CA GLU A 90 -0.14 8.86 -16.16
C GLU A 90 -0.28 8.17 -14.80
N MET A 91 -0.96 7.03 -14.76
CA MET A 91 -1.04 6.22 -13.55
C MET A 91 0.33 5.78 -13.05
N ALA A 92 1.23 5.38 -13.95
CA ALA A 92 2.58 4.97 -13.60
C ALA A 92 3.43 6.10 -12.99
N LYS A 93 3.13 7.38 -13.27
CA LYS A 93 3.80 8.52 -12.61
C LYS A 93 3.29 8.78 -11.19
N MET A 94 2.08 8.35 -10.90
CA MET A 94 1.39 8.66 -9.63
C MET A 94 1.28 7.48 -8.69
N ARG A 95 1.50 6.26 -9.17
CA ARG A 95 1.35 5.03 -8.37
C ARG A 95 2.46 4.06 -8.66
N ALA A 96 3.18 3.65 -7.63
CA ALA A 96 4.13 2.55 -7.67
C ALA A 96 3.62 1.34 -6.87
N PHE A 97 4.00 0.16 -7.32
CA PHE A 97 3.66 -1.11 -6.69
C PHE A 97 4.91 -1.96 -6.48
N VAL A 98 5.02 -2.52 -5.27
CA VAL A 98 6.00 -3.54 -4.91
C VAL A 98 5.24 -4.82 -4.64
N ALA A 99 5.42 -5.82 -5.50
CA ALA A 99 4.83 -7.15 -5.34
C ALA A 99 5.62 -7.98 -4.30
N GLN A 100 4.96 -8.97 -3.73
CA GLN A 100 5.55 -9.91 -2.77
C GLN A 100 6.78 -10.63 -3.34
N GLU A 101 6.68 -11.12 -4.58
CA GLU A 101 7.79 -11.70 -5.33
C GLU A 101 7.99 -10.94 -6.64
N THR A 102 9.21 -10.52 -6.89
CA THR A 102 9.60 -9.90 -8.15
C THR A 102 10.81 -10.62 -8.69
N GLN A 103 10.60 -11.47 -9.69
CA GLN A 103 11.68 -12.09 -10.45
C GLN A 103 12.10 -11.15 -11.58
N VAL A 104 13.40 -10.93 -11.69
CA VAL A 104 13.99 -10.21 -12.82
C VAL A 104 14.67 -11.25 -13.71
N ALA A 105 14.19 -11.38 -14.94
CA ALA A 105 14.62 -12.41 -15.88
C ALA A 105 16.04 -12.22 -16.45
N PHE A 106 16.64 -11.05 -16.23
CA PHE A 106 17.96 -10.67 -16.75
C PHE A 106 18.89 -10.22 -15.64
N ASP A 107 20.21 -10.23 -15.91
CA ASP A 107 21.27 -9.86 -14.96
C ASP A 107 21.43 -8.35 -14.84
N PHE A 108 20.33 -7.62 -14.58
CA PHE A 108 20.40 -6.21 -14.30
C PHE A 108 21.11 -5.93 -12.97
N THR A 109 21.92 -4.88 -12.95
CA THR A 109 22.46 -4.32 -11.72
C THR A 109 21.36 -3.67 -10.88
N VAL A 110 21.62 -3.48 -9.58
CA VAL A 110 20.68 -2.77 -8.69
C VAL A 110 20.37 -1.38 -9.24
N ARG A 111 21.38 -0.65 -9.74
CA ARG A 111 21.20 0.68 -10.35
C ARG A 111 20.23 0.64 -11.52
N GLU A 112 20.47 -0.26 -12.47
CA GLU A 112 19.60 -0.39 -13.65
C GLU A 112 18.16 -0.70 -13.26
N VAL A 113 17.94 -1.59 -12.29
CA VAL A 113 16.59 -1.88 -11.77
C VAL A 113 15.94 -0.64 -11.18
N VAL A 114 16.67 0.16 -10.41
CA VAL A 114 16.13 1.38 -9.81
C VAL A 114 15.83 2.44 -10.87
N GLU A 115 16.68 2.56 -11.89
CA GLU A 115 16.49 3.46 -13.03
C GLU A 115 15.24 3.10 -13.85
N LEU A 116 14.85 1.80 -13.94
CA LEU A 116 13.57 1.40 -14.55
C LEU A 116 12.36 2.09 -13.89
N GLY A 117 12.46 2.46 -12.60
CA GLY A 117 11.43 3.24 -11.93
C GLY A 117 11.17 4.60 -12.59
N ARG A 118 12.17 5.16 -13.30
CA ARG A 118 12.05 6.44 -14.00
C ARG A 118 11.47 6.34 -15.41
N TYR A 119 11.25 5.13 -15.91
CA TYR A 119 10.71 4.92 -17.27
C TYR A 119 9.42 5.70 -17.58
N PRO A 120 8.44 5.85 -16.67
CA PRO A 120 7.25 6.66 -16.92
C PRO A 120 7.55 8.16 -17.16
N HIS A 121 8.68 8.65 -16.64
CA HIS A 121 9.07 10.07 -16.70
C HIS A 121 9.95 10.42 -17.91
N ARG A 122 10.37 9.43 -18.72
CA ARG A 122 11.33 9.61 -19.84
C ARG A 122 10.98 10.70 -20.85
N ARG A 123 9.67 11.00 -21.05
CA ARG A 123 9.23 12.05 -21.99
C ARG A 123 9.24 13.45 -21.37
N GLN A 124 9.23 13.53 -20.06
CA GLN A 124 9.25 14.76 -19.26
C GLN A 124 10.10 14.53 -18.02
N PRO A 125 11.43 14.43 -18.18
CA PRO A 125 12.32 14.18 -17.06
C PRO A 125 12.32 15.37 -16.09
N SER A 126 12.54 15.07 -14.83
CA SER A 126 12.72 16.06 -13.78
C SER A 126 14.05 16.80 -13.93
N ALA A 127 14.15 18.00 -13.37
CA ALA A 127 15.43 18.72 -13.24
C ALA A 127 16.48 17.92 -12.43
N GLN A 128 16.04 17.02 -11.56
CA GLN A 128 16.90 16.16 -10.74
C GLN A 128 16.99 14.72 -11.25
N GLU A 129 16.54 14.44 -12.48
CA GLU A 129 16.37 13.09 -13.03
C GLU A 129 17.59 12.19 -12.81
N ALA A 130 18.82 12.72 -13.06
CA ALA A 130 20.06 11.96 -12.90
C ALA A 130 20.35 11.55 -11.43
N ASN A 131 19.83 12.27 -10.45
CA ASN A 131 20.12 12.05 -9.03
C ASN A 131 19.08 11.12 -8.37
N ILE A 132 17.84 11.09 -8.87
CA ILE A 132 16.73 10.36 -8.26
C ILE A 132 17.06 8.89 -7.99
N PRO A 133 17.62 8.10 -8.93
CA PRO A 133 17.96 6.71 -8.67
C PRO A 133 18.95 6.56 -7.50
N THR A 134 19.97 7.41 -7.43
CA THR A 134 20.96 7.40 -6.34
C THR A 134 20.31 7.72 -5.00
N LEU A 135 19.48 8.77 -4.93
CA LEU A 135 18.76 9.16 -3.72
C LEU A 135 17.79 8.06 -3.25
N ALA A 136 17.11 7.40 -4.19
CA ALA A 136 16.22 6.28 -3.88
C ALA A 136 16.99 5.09 -3.32
N MET A 137 18.15 4.74 -3.89
CA MET A 137 19.03 3.68 -3.36
C MET A 137 19.54 4.01 -1.96
N GLN A 138 19.97 5.25 -1.72
CA GLN A 138 20.41 5.73 -0.40
C GLN A 138 19.28 5.62 0.64
N SER A 139 18.07 6.02 0.28
CA SER A 139 16.91 5.95 1.17
C SER A 139 16.57 4.53 1.62
N THR A 140 16.94 3.53 0.82
CA THR A 140 16.69 2.10 1.11
C THR A 140 17.97 1.35 1.52
N HIS A 141 19.11 2.03 1.64
CA HIS A 141 20.42 1.46 1.99
C HIS A 141 20.85 0.33 1.04
N VAL A 142 20.73 0.55 -0.27
CA VAL A 142 21.23 -0.36 -1.31
C VAL A 142 22.23 0.31 -2.27
N ASP A 143 22.61 1.54 -2.02
CA ASP A 143 23.56 2.31 -2.82
C ASP A 143 24.94 1.66 -2.88
N GLY A 144 25.40 1.01 -1.79
CA GLY A 144 26.62 0.21 -1.75
C GLY A 144 26.60 -1.02 -2.67
N PHE A 145 25.42 -1.43 -3.18
CA PHE A 145 25.24 -2.56 -4.08
C PHE A 145 24.94 -2.13 -5.52
N ALA A 146 25.02 -0.84 -5.83
CA ALA A 146 24.55 -0.27 -7.10
C ALA A 146 25.03 -1.00 -8.36
N ALA A 147 26.30 -1.42 -8.37
CA ALA A 147 26.94 -2.13 -9.50
C ALA A 147 26.78 -3.67 -9.45
N ARG A 148 26.19 -4.23 -8.39
CA ARG A 148 26.01 -5.68 -8.27
C ARG A 148 24.80 -6.14 -9.05
N PRO A 149 24.84 -7.32 -9.72
CA PRO A 149 23.66 -7.95 -10.30
C PRO A 149 22.62 -8.22 -9.22
N LEU A 150 21.35 -7.84 -9.48
CA LEU A 150 20.26 -7.96 -8.51
C LEU A 150 20.05 -9.41 -8.06
N ASN A 151 20.20 -10.38 -8.97
CA ASN A 151 20.01 -11.81 -8.66
C ASN A 151 21.05 -12.36 -7.66
N THR A 152 22.21 -11.70 -7.47
CA THR A 152 23.23 -12.09 -6.48
C THR A 152 22.95 -11.59 -5.06
N LEU A 153 21.92 -10.78 -4.88
CA LEU A 153 21.55 -10.21 -3.59
C LEU A 153 20.71 -11.20 -2.77
N SER A 154 20.77 -11.04 -1.43
CA SER A 154 19.85 -11.72 -0.52
C SER A 154 18.39 -11.28 -0.76
N GLY A 155 17.41 -12.05 -0.28
CA GLY A 155 15.99 -11.71 -0.40
C GLY A 155 15.67 -10.32 0.17
N GLY A 156 16.24 -9.98 1.32
CA GLY A 156 16.04 -8.67 1.95
C GLY A 156 16.71 -7.52 1.17
N GLU A 157 17.88 -7.71 0.60
CA GLU A 157 18.53 -6.72 -0.27
C GLU A 157 17.74 -6.50 -1.55
N LYS A 158 17.21 -7.58 -2.16
CA LYS A 158 16.32 -7.51 -3.32
C LYS A 158 15.04 -6.71 -3.01
N ALA A 159 14.40 -7.00 -1.87
CA ALA A 159 13.19 -6.28 -1.44
C ALA A 159 13.46 -4.77 -1.31
N ARG A 160 14.61 -4.38 -0.72
CA ARG A 160 15.02 -2.97 -0.61
C ARG A 160 15.33 -2.33 -1.97
N ALA A 161 15.95 -3.07 -2.90
CA ALA A 161 16.19 -2.58 -4.26
C ALA A 161 14.88 -2.36 -5.03
N HIS A 162 13.90 -3.26 -4.90
CA HIS A 162 12.57 -3.07 -5.49
C HIS A 162 11.80 -1.91 -4.84
N LEU A 163 11.96 -1.68 -3.54
CA LEU A 163 11.43 -0.48 -2.89
C LEU A 163 12.11 0.78 -3.44
N ALA A 164 13.44 0.78 -3.62
CA ALA A 164 14.15 1.90 -4.24
C ALA A 164 13.61 2.21 -5.64
N ARG A 165 13.36 1.19 -6.47
CA ARG A 165 12.72 1.33 -7.78
C ARG A 165 11.34 2.00 -7.68
N ALA A 166 10.51 1.52 -6.74
CA ALA A 166 9.18 2.07 -6.54
C ALA A 166 9.22 3.52 -6.01
N LEU A 167 10.13 3.84 -5.11
CA LEU A 167 10.37 5.21 -4.63
C LEU A 167 10.87 6.11 -5.77
N ALA A 168 11.81 5.65 -6.58
CA ALA A 168 12.28 6.40 -7.75
C ALA A 168 11.12 6.73 -8.69
N GLN A 169 10.16 5.81 -8.87
CA GLN A 169 8.98 6.00 -9.73
C GLN A 169 8.07 7.13 -9.24
N VAL A 170 7.88 7.26 -7.94
CA VAL A 170 7.01 8.28 -7.32
C VAL A 170 7.79 9.35 -6.56
N TRP A 171 9.07 9.57 -6.89
CA TRP A 171 9.96 10.47 -6.17
C TRP A 171 9.49 11.91 -6.15
N GLU A 172 9.11 12.43 -7.32
CA GLU A 172 8.60 13.79 -7.47
C GLU A 172 7.14 13.76 -7.90
N GLY A 173 6.36 14.69 -7.38
CA GLY A 173 5.00 14.90 -7.85
C GLY A 173 5.02 15.29 -9.33
N ALA A 174 4.09 14.75 -10.11
CA ALA A 174 3.72 15.38 -11.36
C ALA A 174 3.40 16.86 -11.08
N VAL A 175 3.55 17.73 -12.06
CA VAL A 175 3.24 19.17 -12.00
C VAL A 175 1.79 19.44 -11.50
N SER A 176 0.97 18.40 -11.42
CA SER A 176 -0.40 18.42 -10.90
C SER A 176 -0.41 18.29 -9.37
N SER A 177 -1.36 18.95 -8.72
CA SER A 177 -1.65 18.84 -7.28
C SER A 177 -2.11 17.43 -6.83
N ARG A 178 -2.10 16.44 -7.72
CA ARG A 178 -2.51 15.06 -7.45
C ARG A 178 -1.49 14.35 -6.58
N LYS A 179 -1.97 13.66 -5.56
CA LYS A 179 -1.15 12.90 -4.62
C LYS A 179 -0.68 11.59 -5.24
N ARG A 180 0.48 11.13 -4.79
CA ARG A 180 1.12 9.88 -5.23
C ARG A 180 0.80 8.74 -4.27
N TRP A 181 0.98 7.51 -4.75
CA TRP A 181 0.64 6.32 -4.01
C TRP A 181 1.74 5.27 -4.09
N LEU A 182 2.00 4.62 -2.96
CA LEU A 182 2.90 3.49 -2.83
C LEU A 182 2.09 2.30 -2.29
N LEU A 183 1.95 1.26 -3.11
CA LEU A 183 1.25 0.04 -2.75
C LEU A 183 2.30 -1.06 -2.53
N LEU A 184 2.24 -1.72 -1.37
CA LEU A 184 3.24 -2.68 -0.92
C LEU A 184 2.54 -4.00 -0.57
N ASP A 185 2.84 -5.07 -1.29
CA ASP A 185 2.32 -6.41 -0.99
C ASP A 185 3.37 -7.20 -0.22
N GLU A 186 3.14 -7.42 1.07
CA GLU A 186 4.01 -8.11 2.02
C GLU A 186 5.48 -7.62 2.02
N PRO A 187 5.73 -6.32 2.13
CA PRO A 187 7.06 -5.74 1.93
C PRO A 187 8.09 -6.19 2.98
N THR A 188 7.62 -6.78 4.09
CA THR A 188 8.47 -7.17 5.22
C THR A 188 8.78 -8.67 5.28
N ALA A 189 8.18 -9.51 4.41
CA ALA A 189 8.26 -10.96 4.51
C ALA A 189 9.68 -11.53 4.43
N ALA A 190 10.55 -10.93 3.60
CA ALA A 190 11.93 -11.38 3.40
C ALA A 190 12.98 -10.60 4.23
N LEU A 191 12.54 -9.76 5.18
CA LEU A 191 13.41 -8.86 5.93
C LEU A 191 13.62 -9.34 7.37
N ASP A 192 14.83 -9.13 7.89
CA ASP A 192 15.08 -9.21 9.33
C ASP A 192 14.40 -8.06 10.09
N LEU A 193 14.29 -8.19 11.41
CA LEU A 193 13.59 -7.23 12.28
C LEU A 193 14.05 -5.79 12.08
N GLN A 194 15.36 -5.55 11.96
CA GLN A 194 15.89 -4.20 11.78
C GLN A 194 15.40 -3.58 10.46
N HIS A 195 15.46 -4.35 9.39
CA HIS A 195 15.08 -3.90 8.07
C HIS A 195 13.56 -3.78 7.90
N GLN A 196 12.75 -4.62 8.57
CA GLN A 196 11.29 -4.45 8.65
C GLN A 196 10.92 -3.09 9.22
N HIS A 197 11.51 -2.75 10.38
CA HIS A 197 11.28 -1.47 11.04
C HIS A 197 11.73 -0.28 10.17
N ARG A 198 12.91 -0.36 9.56
CA ARG A 198 13.43 0.70 8.68
C ARG A 198 12.54 0.93 7.46
N MET A 199 12.08 -0.14 6.82
CA MET A 199 11.21 -0.06 5.65
C MET A 199 9.88 0.62 5.98
N LEU A 200 9.21 0.19 7.04
CA LEU A 200 7.92 0.77 7.44
C LEU A 200 8.08 2.20 7.98
N GLN A 201 9.18 2.50 8.68
CA GLN A 201 9.51 3.87 9.08
C GLN A 201 9.72 4.78 7.87
N LEU A 202 10.42 4.30 6.84
CA LEU A 202 10.62 5.04 5.59
C LEU A 202 9.28 5.31 4.90
N ALA A 203 8.43 4.29 4.76
CA ALA A 203 7.09 4.44 4.18
C ALA A 203 6.25 5.47 4.95
N ARG A 204 6.26 5.43 6.28
CA ARG A 204 5.59 6.40 7.14
C ARG A 204 6.14 7.81 6.99
N THR A 205 7.47 7.96 6.96
CA THR A 205 8.12 9.26 6.74
C THR A 205 7.70 9.85 5.40
N TRP A 206 7.66 9.06 4.34
CA TRP A 206 7.22 9.50 3.01
C TRP A 206 5.74 9.88 2.99
N ALA A 207 4.88 9.11 3.67
CA ALA A 207 3.48 9.48 3.80
C ALA A 207 3.35 10.86 4.45
N GLN A 208 4.00 11.08 5.59
CA GLN A 208 3.87 12.30 6.38
C GLN A 208 4.56 13.53 5.73
N SER A 209 5.80 13.36 5.22
CA SER A 209 6.59 14.48 4.70
C SER A 209 6.30 14.83 3.25
N GLN A 210 5.96 13.83 2.41
CA GLN A 210 5.70 14.00 0.98
C GLN A 210 4.21 13.92 0.62
N GLY A 211 3.34 13.62 1.60
CA GLY A 211 1.91 13.47 1.39
C GLY A 211 1.54 12.28 0.50
N ILE A 212 2.39 11.26 0.43
CA ILE A 212 2.14 10.04 -0.36
C ILE A 212 1.14 9.17 0.40
N GLY A 213 0.13 8.62 -0.29
CA GLY A 213 -0.70 7.57 0.27
C GLY A 213 0.03 6.23 0.23
N VAL A 214 0.11 5.55 1.36
CA VAL A 214 0.73 4.21 1.44
C VAL A 214 -0.31 3.18 1.81
N VAL A 215 -0.40 2.10 1.03
CA VAL A 215 -1.22 0.92 1.35
C VAL A 215 -0.30 -0.29 1.41
N ALA A 216 -0.24 -0.96 2.57
CA ALA A 216 0.66 -2.09 2.79
C ALA A 216 -0.09 -3.32 3.31
N VAL A 217 0.10 -4.46 2.67
CA VAL A 217 -0.31 -5.76 3.24
C VAL A 217 0.72 -6.15 4.28
N LEU A 218 0.29 -6.34 5.52
CA LEU A 218 1.15 -6.73 6.64
C LEU A 218 0.61 -7.99 7.33
N HIS A 219 1.52 -8.78 7.91
CA HIS A 219 1.16 -9.95 8.72
C HIS A 219 1.34 -9.68 10.22
N ASP A 220 2.31 -8.87 10.58
CA ASP A 220 2.59 -8.53 11.98
C ASP A 220 1.69 -7.39 12.46
N LEU A 221 0.83 -7.70 13.42
CA LEU A 221 -0.13 -6.75 14.00
C LEU A 221 0.55 -5.64 14.81
N ASN A 222 1.69 -5.93 15.45
CA ASN A 222 2.45 -4.93 16.19
C ASN A 222 3.17 -3.95 15.26
N LEU A 223 3.66 -4.43 14.12
CA LEU A 223 4.18 -3.54 13.07
C LEU A 223 3.07 -2.66 12.49
N ALA A 224 1.87 -3.20 12.27
CA ALA A 224 0.72 -2.41 11.83
C ALA A 224 0.35 -1.34 12.85
N LEU A 225 0.23 -1.69 14.15
CA LEU A 225 -0.03 -0.74 15.24
C LEU A 225 1.00 0.38 15.31
N ARG A 226 2.26 0.08 15.04
CA ARG A 226 3.35 1.03 15.17
C ARG A 226 3.46 1.98 13.97
N TYR A 227 3.21 1.50 12.75
CA TYR A 227 3.56 2.23 11.53
C TYR A 227 2.38 2.66 10.68
N SER A 228 1.16 2.12 10.88
CA SER A 228 -0.01 2.54 10.13
C SER A 228 -0.96 3.43 10.94
N ASP A 229 -1.54 4.41 10.25
CA ASP A 229 -2.54 5.32 10.79
C ASP A 229 -3.91 4.66 10.82
N THR A 230 -4.22 3.93 9.75
CA THR A 230 -5.47 3.17 9.59
C THR A 230 -5.19 1.72 9.24
N ALA A 231 -6.13 0.84 9.53
CA ALA A 231 -6.09 -0.55 9.15
C ALA A 231 -7.42 -1.01 8.57
N LEU A 232 -7.33 -2.04 7.72
CA LEU A 232 -8.43 -2.74 7.10
C LEU A 232 -8.23 -4.23 7.40
N VAL A 233 -9.24 -4.89 7.97
CA VAL A 233 -9.19 -6.32 8.30
C VAL A 233 -10.10 -7.08 7.37
N LEU A 234 -9.51 -8.05 6.66
CA LEU A 234 -10.21 -9.00 5.81
C LEU A 234 -10.20 -10.40 6.46
N ALA A 235 -11.31 -11.12 6.36
CA ALA A 235 -11.39 -12.55 6.62
C ALA A 235 -12.42 -13.18 5.67
N ASP A 236 -12.13 -14.35 5.14
CA ASP A 236 -12.99 -15.10 4.21
C ASP A 236 -13.54 -14.25 3.04
N GLY A 237 -12.69 -13.40 2.50
CA GLY A 237 -13.04 -12.47 1.42
C GLY A 237 -13.91 -11.29 1.86
N GLN A 238 -14.22 -11.13 3.14
CA GLN A 238 -15.05 -10.05 3.67
C GLN A 238 -14.24 -8.96 4.34
N LEU A 239 -14.66 -7.71 4.15
CA LEU A 239 -14.17 -6.58 4.95
C LEU A 239 -14.89 -6.56 6.30
N LEU A 240 -14.17 -6.91 7.37
CA LEU A 240 -14.72 -6.96 8.73
C LEU A 240 -14.62 -5.63 9.47
N ALA A 241 -13.57 -4.85 9.22
CA ALA A 241 -13.35 -3.57 9.87
C ALA A 241 -12.44 -2.68 9.03
N HIS A 242 -12.67 -1.36 9.09
CA HIS A 242 -11.82 -0.34 8.52
C HIS A 242 -11.86 0.91 9.39
N GLY A 243 -10.71 1.46 9.76
CA GLY A 243 -10.62 2.64 10.61
C GLY A 243 -9.24 2.82 11.21
N LYS A 244 -9.14 3.59 12.31
CA LYS A 244 -7.89 3.80 13.03
C LYS A 244 -7.31 2.45 13.49
N THR A 245 -6.02 2.24 13.29
CA THR A 245 -5.38 0.93 13.53
C THR A 245 -5.61 0.40 14.95
N SER A 246 -5.51 1.27 15.97
CA SER A 246 -5.76 0.87 17.38
C SER A 246 -7.19 0.40 17.64
N ASP A 247 -8.17 0.96 16.94
CA ASP A 247 -9.59 0.66 17.14
C ASP A 247 -10.01 -0.59 16.35
N VAL A 248 -9.36 -0.78 15.20
CA VAL A 248 -9.55 -1.95 14.33
C VAL A 248 -8.93 -3.19 14.95
N LEU A 249 -7.78 -3.08 15.59
CA LEU A 249 -7.08 -4.20 16.24
C LEU A 249 -7.46 -4.31 17.72
N SER A 250 -8.75 -4.47 18.04
CA SER A 250 -9.16 -4.79 19.41
C SER A 250 -8.86 -6.26 19.76
N PRO A 251 -8.60 -6.58 21.05
CA PRO A 251 -8.37 -7.97 21.50
C PRO A 251 -9.46 -8.95 21.04
N GLU A 252 -10.73 -8.53 21.10
CA GLU A 252 -11.88 -9.36 20.72
C GLU A 252 -11.87 -9.67 19.22
N ARG A 253 -11.50 -8.68 18.39
CA ARG A 253 -11.40 -8.89 16.94
C ARG A 253 -10.20 -9.75 16.59
N ILE A 254 -9.07 -9.56 17.28
CA ILE A 254 -7.88 -10.38 17.10
C ILE A 254 -8.21 -11.85 17.43
N ALA A 255 -8.85 -12.10 18.56
CA ALA A 255 -9.26 -13.46 18.94
C ALA A 255 -10.19 -14.09 17.90
N ARG A 256 -11.19 -13.34 17.42
CA ARG A 256 -12.16 -13.83 16.43
C ARG A 256 -11.52 -14.12 15.07
N VAL A 257 -10.56 -13.30 14.61
CA VAL A 257 -10.01 -13.37 13.26
C VAL A 257 -8.79 -14.27 13.17
N TRP A 258 -7.92 -14.25 14.19
CA TRP A 258 -6.65 -15.01 14.21
C TRP A 258 -6.64 -16.17 15.18
N GLY A 259 -7.67 -16.33 16.03
CA GLY A 259 -7.77 -17.44 16.99
C GLY A 259 -6.70 -17.37 18.08
N VAL A 260 -6.26 -16.18 18.47
CA VAL A 260 -5.27 -15.97 19.52
C VAL A 260 -5.78 -14.97 20.54
N THR A 261 -5.41 -15.14 21.82
CA THR A 261 -5.67 -14.15 22.86
C THR A 261 -4.62 -13.05 22.76
N ALA A 262 -5.04 -11.78 22.75
CA ALA A 262 -4.18 -10.61 22.66
C ALA A 262 -4.20 -9.83 23.97
N HIS A 263 -3.04 -9.71 24.62
CA HIS A 263 -2.86 -8.95 25.87
C HIS A 263 -2.24 -7.58 25.54
N PRO A 264 -2.95 -6.47 25.78
CA PRO A 264 -2.45 -5.14 25.45
C PRO A 264 -1.35 -4.71 26.42
N ILE A 265 -0.25 -4.21 25.87
CA ILE A 265 0.85 -3.60 26.60
C ILE A 265 1.09 -2.20 26.06
N HIS A 266 1.20 -1.21 26.93
CA HIS A 266 1.58 0.14 26.57
C HIS A 266 3.05 0.38 26.96
N ARG A 267 3.90 0.66 25.97
CA ARG A 267 5.30 1.00 26.19
C ARG A 267 5.70 2.22 25.38
N ASN A 268 6.27 3.22 26.03
CA ASN A 268 6.71 4.48 25.39
C ASN A 268 5.60 5.14 24.52
N GLY A 269 4.35 5.11 24.99
CA GLY A 269 3.20 5.70 24.28
C GLY A 269 2.64 4.86 23.12
N PHE A 270 3.17 3.67 22.88
CA PHE A 270 2.69 2.76 21.84
C PHE A 270 1.94 1.57 22.43
N LEU A 271 0.79 1.26 21.81
CA LEU A 271 0.07 0.01 22.05
C LEU A 271 0.79 -1.13 21.32
N GLN A 272 0.99 -2.24 22.00
CA GLN A 272 1.49 -3.51 21.49
C GLN A 272 0.69 -4.66 22.09
N TYR A 273 0.72 -5.83 21.46
CA TYR A 273 0.10 -7.03 21.98
C TYR A 273 1.12 -8.13 22.20
N VAL A 274 0.98 -8.84 23.32
CA VAL A 274 1.52 -10.18 23.51
C VAL A 274 0.42 -11.17 23.15
N PHE A 275 0.76 -12.17 22.35
CA PHE A 275 -0.19 -13.15 21.84
C PHE A 275 0.00 -14.49 22.54
N GLU A 276 -1.11 -15.12 22.90
CA GLU A 276 -1.15 -16.46 23.47
C GLU A 276 -2.13 -17.32 22.67
N PRO A 277 -1.89 -18.64 22.55
CA PRO A 277 -2.88 -19.55 21.97
C PRO A 277 -4.21 -19.45 22.74
N THR A 278 -5.32 -19.40 22.04
CA THR A 278 -6.63 -19.55 22.70
C THR A 278 -6.78 -21.01 23.10
N ILE A 279 -6.90 -21.29 24.41
CA ILE A 279 -7.06 -22.62 24.99
C ILE A 279 -8.49 -23.13 24.73
#